data_5ebc5b2a255ee77399848ec5d55b78fd
#
_entry.id   5ebc5b2a255ee77399848ec5d55b78fd
#
_cell.length_a   1.000
_cell.length_b   1.000
_cell.length_c   1.000
_cell.angle_alpha   90.00
_cell.angle_beta   90.00
_cell.angle_gamma   90.00
#
_symmetry.space_group_name_H-M   'P 1'
#
loop_
_entity.id
_entity.type
_entity.pdbx_description
1 polymer ?
#
loop_
_entity_poly.entity_id
_entity_poly.type
_entity_poly.pdbx_seq_one_letter_code
_entity_poly.pdbx_strand_id
1 'polypeptide(L)'
;GIITKKNLYKKIARIREKLPSLKTIIITDIDEHISGDVLSYSLLMKDASNQFDVPFTAPDTPSVLHYTSGSTGRPKGVLHLHKSVLLQNYTAKNILQLNENEIFWCTADQGWVTGTSYGIIGPWSLGVTQIHFGGTYDAKVWMSLLEKENISVWYTAPTALRMLMREDRSVFLKHDLNKLKHIFSVGEPLNPEIIHWSRDLFGKEIYDTWFQTETGSIMISNHPELPVKPGSMGKPADVLEAAIISDNGKIQADKTTGHLCVKAGWDSMFRAYLNNEEVYDKKFKDGYYYSGDLAYRDEEGYYWFVGRNDDVINTAGHLISPFEIESALLEIPAIAESGVIGAPDDILFEKVVAYVRLRDNYSWSDDLEMDIRLRLSNKLSTIATPQEIKVINEIPKNKSGKIMRRVLKAWYMGTDPGDISTLDV
;
A
#
# COMPACT_ATOMS: atom_id res chain seq x y z
N GLY A 1 23.03 -3.90 -16.14
CA GLY A 1 23.18 -5.09 -15.32
C GLY A 1 21.97 -5.35 -14.43
N ILE A 2 21.97 -6.50 -13.77
CA ILE A 2 20.95 -6.85 -12.76
C ILE A 2 21.65 -7.57 -11.60
N ILE A 3 21.20 -7.30 -10.37
CA ILE A 3 21.62 -8.04 -9.17
C ILE A 3 20.42 -8.85 -8.70
N THR A 4 20.60 -10.15 -8.44
CA THR A 4 19.49 -11.06 -8.13
C THR A 4 19.96 -12.25 -7.26
N LYS A 5 19.02 -13.10 -6.84
CA LYS A 5 19.28 -14.39 -6.18
C LYS A 5 19.18 -15.54 -7.17
N LYS A 6 19.82 -16.67 -6.88
CA LYS A 6 19.86 -17.88 -7.73
C LYS A 6 18.47 -18.39 -8.10
N ASN A 7 17.53 -18.39 -7.16
CA ASN A 7 16.16 -18.84 -7.42
C ASN A 7 15.42 -17.93 -8.41
N LEU A 8 15.68 -16.61 -8.37
CA LEU A 8 15.08 -15.62 -9.28
C LEU A 8 15.78 -15.56 -10.63
N TYR A 9 17.08 -15.90 -10.69
CA TYR A 9 17.84 -15.95 -11.94
C TYR A 9 17.18 -16.85 -13.00
N LYS A 10 16.52 -17.94 -12.59
CA LYS A 10 15.79 -18.82 -13.51
C LYS A 10 14.74 -18.08 -14.35
N LYS A 11 14.11 -17.03 -13.80
CA LYS A 11 13.14 -16.21 -14.53
C LYS A 11 13.82 -15.35 -15.58
N ILE A 12 14.98 -14.80 -15.26
CA ILE A 12 15.78 -13.96 -16.17
C ILE A 12 16.36 -14.82 -17.31
N ALA A 13 16.90 -15.98 -16.97
CA ALA A 13 17.49 -16.91 -17.95
C ALA A 13 16.49 -17.31 -19.05
N ARG A 14 15.21 -17.50 -18.72
CA ARG A 14 14.15 -17.84 -19.69
C ARG A 14 13.88 -16.75 -20.74
N ILE A 15 14.18 -15.50 -20.41
CA ILE A 15 13.92 -14.37 -21.30
C ILE A 15 15.21 -13.67 -21.73
N ARG A 16 16.37 -14.26 -21.42
CA ARG A 16 17.70 -13.65 -21.64
C ARG A 16 17.91 -13.19 -23.08
N GLU A 17 17.50 -14.00 -24.05
CA GLU A 17 17.61 -13.69 -25.49
C GLU A 17 16.78 -12.46 -25.90
N LYS A 18 15.68 -12.19 -25.19
CA LYS A 18 14.82 -11.01 -25.40
C LYS A 18 15.39 -9.74 -24.78
N LEU A 19 16.51 -9.82 -24.05
CA LEU A 19 17.13 -8.75 -23.31
C LEU A 19 18.57 -8.46 -23.81
N PRO A 20 18.76 -8.02 -25.06
CA PRO A 20 20.10 -7.82 -25.63
C PRO A 20 20.91 -6.73 -24.92
N SER A 21 20.25 -5.78 -24.27
CA SER A 21 20.89 -4.71 -23.50
C SER A 21 21.36 -5.13 -22.10
N LEU A 22 20.93 -6.30 -21.60
CA LEU A 22 21.36 -6.82 -20.30
C LEU A 22 22.75 -7.46 -20.48
N LYS A 23 23.81 -6.80 -20.03
CA LYS A 23 25.20 -7.23 -20.22
C LYS A 23 25.74 -8.08 -19.08
N THR A 24 25.28 -7.81 -17.84
CA THR A 24 25.83 -8.40 -16.62
C THR A 24 24.73 -8.82 -15.69
N ILE A 25 24.83 -10.03 -15.14
CA ILE A 25 23.96 -10.54 -14.09
C ILE A 25 24.83 -10.90 -12.91
N ILE A 26 24.52 -10.35 -11.73
CA ILE A 26 25.24 -10.61 -10.48
C ILE A 26 24.29 -11.38 -9.54
N ILE A 27 24.74 -12.55 -9.10
CA ILE A 27 23.95 -13.40 -8.21
C ILE A 27 24.56 -13.34 -6.80
N THR A 28 23.72 -13.02 -5.82
CA THR A 28 24.19 -12.74 -4.44
C THR A 28 24.44 -13.96 -3.58
N ASP A 29 23.88 -15.11 -3.95
CA ASP A 29 23.87 -16.37 -3.16
C ASP A 29 24.52 -17.53 -3.93
N ILE A 30 25.62 -17.26 -4.62
CA ILE A 30 26.51 -18.26 -5.23
C ILE A 30 27.97 -17.93 -4.91
N ASP A 31 28.80 -18.96 -4.83
CA ASP A 31 30.23 -18.85 -4.49
C ASP A 31 31.17 -18.92 -5.68
N GLU A 32 30.64 -19.14 -6.88
CA GLU A 32 31.39 -19.21 -8.14
C GLU A 32 30.67 -18.48 -9.28
N HIS A 33 31.41 -18.04 -10.28
CA HIS A 33 30.83 -17.51 -11.51
C HIS A 33 30.22 -18.64 -12.36
N ILE A 34 29.01 -18.41 -12.89
CA ILE A 34 28.34 -19.40 -13.77
C ILE A 34 28.86 -19.27 -15.18
N SER A 35 29.08 -18.03 -15.65
CA SER A 35 29.62 -17.70 -16.99
C SER A 35 30.29 -16.32 -16.97
N GLY A 36 30.85 -15.88 -18.07
CA GLY A 36 31.54 -14.59 -18.18
C GLY A 36 30.62 -13.37 -17.93
N ASP A 37 29.31 -13.52 -18.09
CA ASP A 37 28.31 -12.47 -17.87
C ASP A 37 27.38 -12.75 -16.65
N VAL A 38 27.51 -13.92 -15.99
CA VAL A 38 26.76 -14.32 -14.80
C VAL A 38 27.72 -14.53 -13.63
N LEU A 39 27.84 -13.52 -12.79
CA LEU A 39 28.92 -13.37 -11.83
C LEU A 39 28.43 -13.60 -10.39
N SER A 40 29.33 -14.08 -9.55
CA SER A 40 29.12 -14.17 -8.09
C SER A 40 29.40 -12.83 -7.44
N TYR A 41 28.44 -12.33 -6.65
CA TYR A 41 28.61 -11.11 -5.85
C TYR A 41 29.75 -11.26 -4.83
N SER A 42 29.81 -12.40 -4.13
CA SER A 42 30.82 -12.64 -3.10
C SER A 42 32.24 -12.63 -3.66
N LEU A 43 32.44 -13.18 -4.87
CA LEU A 43 33.74 -13.12 -5.54
C LEU A 43 34.11 -11.71 -6.00
N LEU A 44 33.16 -10.98 -6.60
CA LEU A 44 33.38 -9.59 -6.99
C LEU A 44 33.78 -8.71 -5.80
N MET A 45 33.14 -8.90 -4.65
CA MET A 45 33.43 -8.12 -3.44
C MET A 45 34.79 -8.44 -2.81
N LYS A 46 35.36 -9.65 -3.00
CA LYS A 46 36.71 -9.96 -2.51
C LYS A 46 37.77 -9.09 -3.14
N ASP A 47 37.63 -8.81 -4.44
CA ASP A 47 38.60 -8.07 -5.23
C ASP A 47 38.25 -6.59 -5.40
N ALA A 48 37.09 -6.16 -4.84
CA ALA A 48 36.65 -4.78 -4.94
C ALA A 48 37.48 -3.85 -4.07
N SER A 49 37.81 -2.67 -4.59
CA SER A 49 38.43 -1.60 -3.80
C SER A 49 37.46 -1.10 -2.72
N ASN A 50 38.00 -0.79 -1.55
CA ASN A 50 37.27 -0.07 -0.50
C ASN A 50 37.33 1.46 -0.69
N GLN A 51 38.01 1.93 -1.75
CA GLN A 51 38.07 3.33 -2.15
C GLN A 51 37.14 3.55 -3.34
N PHE A 52 36.20 4.44 -3.19
CA PHE A 52 35.26 4.82 -4.23
C PHE A 52 34.93 6.31 -4.14
N ASP A 53 35.20 7.04 -5.20
CA ASP A 53 34.82 8.45 -5.31
C ASP A 53 33.34 8.53 -5.71
N VAL A 54 32.49 8.99 -4.79
CA VAL A 54 31.06 9.19 -5.06
C VAL A 54 30.91 10.35 -6.05
N PRO A 55 30.39 10.10 -7.26
CA PRO A 55 30.20 11.19 -8.23
C PRO A 55 29.17 12.18 -7.73
N PHE A 56 29.41 13.47 -7.97
CA PHE A 56 28.40 14.50 -7.72
C PHE A 56 27.22 14.29 -8.67
N THR A 57 26.01 14.28 -8.12
CA THR A 57 24.76 14.22 -8.87
C THR A 57 23.91 15.45 -8.59
N ALA A 58 23.36 16.06 -9.65
CA ALA A 58 22.44 17.18 -9.49
C ALA A 58 21.09 16.70 -8.88
N PRO A 59 20.36 17.57 -8.16
CA PRO A 59 19.06 17.23 -7.58
C PRO A 59 18.05 16.66 -8.59
N ASP A 60 18.10 17.12 -9.84
CA ASP A 60 17.23 16.69 -10.92
C ASP A 60 17.76 15.48 -11.72
N THR A 61 18.86 14.85 -11.28
CA THR A 61 19.33 13.59 -11.86
C THR A 61 18.35 12.47 -11.55
N PRO A 62 18.00 11.59 -12.53
CA PRO A 62 17.20 10.38 -12.26
C PRO A 62 17.85 9.50 -11.20
N SER A 63 17.06 9.00 -10.25
CA SER A 63 17.55 8.19 -9.13
C SER A 63 16.92 6.81 -9.09
N VAL A 64 15.60 6.74 -9.06
CA VAL A 64 14.85 5.49 -8.87
C VAL A 64 13.75 5.36 -9.93
N LEU A 65 13.60 4.15 -10.46
CA LEU A 65 12.53 3.77 -11.38
C LEU A 65 11.70 2.64 -10.75
N HIS A 66 10.47 2.96 -10.35
CA HIS A 66 9.53 1.97 -9.83
C HIS A 66 8.53 1.53 -10.90
N TYR A 67 8.31 0.22 -11.04
CA TYR A 67 7.25 -0.29 -11.87
C TYR A 67 5.99 -0.57 -11.04
N THR A 68 4.87 0.07 -11.41
CA THR A 68 3.57 -0.14 -10.78
C THR A 68 2.66 -0.96 -11.69
N SER A 69 1.82 -1.81 -11.11
CA SER A 69 0.72 -2.46 -11.83
C SER A 69 -0.38 -1.43 -12.08
N GLY A 70 -0.35 -0.78 -13.25
CA GLY A 70 -1.41 0.17 -13.62
C GLY A 70 -2.77 -0.54 -13.77
N SER A 71 -3.86 0.22 -13.58
CA SER A 71 -5.26 -0.23 -13.86
C SER A 71 -5.45 -0.70 -15.31
N THR A 72 -4.56 -0.30 -16.23
CA THR A 72 -4.58 -0.63 -17.67
C THR A 72 -3.86 -1.94 -18.03
N GLY A 73 -3.41 -2.73 -17.06
CA GLY A 73 -2.85 -4.08 -17.26
C GLY A 73 -1.34 -4.14 -17.52
N ARG A 74 -0.69 -3.13 -18.12
CA ARG A 74 0.78 -3.10 -18.28
C ARG A 74 1.44 -2.29 -17.18
N PRO A 75 2.54 -2.77 -16.58
CA PRO A 75 3.29 -2.00 -15.59
C PRO A 75 3.79 -0.67 -16.17
N LYS A 76 3.70 0.40 -15.37
CA LYS A 76 4.22 1.73 -15.71
C LYS A 76 5.47 2.02 -14.90
N GLY A 77 6.53 2.49 -15.53
CA GLY A 77 7.76 2.88 -14.87
C GLY A 77 7.65 4.32 -14.37
N VAL A 78 7.59 4.50 -13.06
CA VAL A 78 7.53 5.81 -12.37
C VAL A 78 8.94 6.25 -12.04
N LEU A 79 9.39 7.36 -12.63
CA LEU A 79 10.75 7.89 -12.49
C LEU A 79 10.82 8.96 -11.42
N HIS A 80 11.70 8.77 -10.43
CA HIS A 80 12.03 9.75 -9.40
C HIS A 80 13.44 10.35 -9.56
N LEU A 81 13.62 11.52 -8.99
CA LEU A 81 14.86 12.30 -9.01
C LEU A 81 15.58 12.24 -7.67
N HIS A 82 16.87 12.56 -7.64
CA HIS A 82 17.65 12.59 -6.40
C HIS A 82 17.06 13.52 -5.33
N LYS A 83 16.47 14.66 -5.72
CA LYS A 83 15.82 15.60 -4.77
C LYS A 83 14.68 14.99 -3.97
N SER A 84 14.12 13.85 -4.39
CA SER A 84 13.03 13.16 -3.65
C SER A 84 13.42 12.86 -2.20
N VAL A 85 14.72 12.71 -1.91
CA VAL A 85 15.23 12.49 -0.55
C VAL A 85 14.84 13.63 0.42
N LEU A 86 14.67 14.86 -0.06
CA LEU A 86 14.35 16.00 0.79
C LEU A 86 13.01 15.82 1.49
N LEU A 87 11.96 15.47 0.74
CA LEU A 87 10.64 15.24 1.32
C LEU A 87 10.55 13.88 2.03
N GLN A 88 11.27 12.86 1.58
CA GLN A 88 11.37 11.57 2.27
C GLN A 88 12.01 11.74 3.66
N ASN A 89 13.09 12.53 3.77
CA ASN A 89 13.72 12.91 5.03
C ASN A 89 12.74 13.68 5.94
N TYR A 90 12.09 14.72 5.38
CA TYR A 90 11.14 15.55 6.13
C TYR A 90 10.00 14.72 6.73
N THR A 91 9.37 13.86 5.92
CA THR A 91 8.24 13.04 6.38
C THR A 91 8.66 11.89 7.28
N ALA A 92 9.84 11.30 7.08
CA ALA A 92 10.41 10.33 8.01
C ALA A 92 10.64 10.95 9.40
N LYS A 93 11.17 12.18 9.44
CA LYS A 93 11.40 12.90 10.70
C LYS A 93 10.11 13.36 11.37
N ASN A 94 9.23 14.06 10.65
CA ASN A 94 8.12 14.78 11.25
C ASN A 94 6.83 13.96 11.34
N ILE A 95 6.63 12.97 10.47
CA ILE A 95 5.45 12.09 10.50
C ILE A 95 5.78 10.79 11.21
N LEU A 96 6.79 10.04 10.74
CA LEU A 96 7.18 8.77 11.36
C LEU A 96 7.96 8.95 12.67
N GLN A 97 8.23 10.19 13.09
CA GLN A 97 8.94 10.57 14.33
C GLN A 97 10.33 9.92 14.44
N LEU A 98 11.01 9.72 13.31
CA LEU A 98 12.30 9.06 13.26
C LEU A 98 13.44 10.02 13.60
N ASN A 99 14.39 9.54 14.40
CA ASN A 99 15.66 10.17 14.71
C ASN A 99 16.73 9.11 14.96
N GLU A 100 17.97 9.51 15.14
CA GLU A 100 19.14 8.61 15.30
C GLU A 100 19.05 7.62 16.48
N ASN A 101 18.18 7.86 17.47
CA ASN A 101 17.99 7.00 18.63
C ASN A 101 16.91 5.94 18.42
N GLU A 102 16.18 6.00 17.30
CA GLU A 102 15.12 5.04 17.00
C GLU A 102 15.65 3.80 16.29
N ILE A 103 15.02 2.66 16.57
CA ILE A 103 15.21 1.43 15.81
C ILE A 103 13.95 1.21 15.00
N PHE A 104 14.08 1.27 13.71
CA PHE A 104 12.96 1.30 12.78
C PHE A 104 12.84 0.00 11.98
N TRP A 105 11.63 -0.49 11.85
CA TRP A 105 11.33 -1.63 11.00
C TRP A 105 10.20 -1.31 10.01
N CYS A 106 10.57 -1.23 8.73
CA CYS A 106 9.62 -1.21 7.62
C CYS A 106 9.50 -2.62 7.05
N THR A 107 8.28 -3.18 7.04
CA THR A 107 8.03 -4.54 6.54
C THR A 107 7.79 -4.60 5.04
N ALA A 108 7.70 -3.46 4.36
CA ALA A 108 7.51 -3.42 2.92
C ALA A 108 8.77 -3.87 2.18
N ASP A 109 8.57 -4.68 1.13
CA ASP A 109 9.65 -5.08 0.22
C ASP A 109 10.26 -3.85 -0.47
N GLN A 110 11.60 -3.83 -0.61
CA GLN A 110 12.35 -2.72 -1.19
C GLN A 110 12.06 -2.49 -2.68
N GLY A 111 11.43 -3.44 -3.34
CA GLY A 111 10.93 -3.29 -4.71
C GLY A 111 9.70 -2.38 -4.83
N TRP A 112 9.03 -2.09 -3.72
CA TRP A 112 7.91 -1.14 -3.65
C TRP A 112 8.41 0.24 -3.22
N VAL A 113 7.67 1.29 -3.60
CA VAL A 113 7.99 2.66 -3.20
C VAL A 113 8.10 2.81 -1.69
N THR A 114 7.24 2.18 -0.91
CA THR A 114 7.31 2.21 0.56
C THR A 114 8.65 1.65 1.07
N GLY A 115 9.06 0.49 0.56
CA GLY A 115 10.33 -0.13 0.94
C GLY A 115 11.55 0.67 0.51
N THR A 116 11.50 1.35 -0.64
CA THR A 116 12.57 2.24 -1.08
C THR A 116 12.57 3.54 -0.30
N SER A 117 11.42 4.25 -0.23
CA SER A 117 11.34 5.57 0.40
C SER A 117 11.53 5.52 1.92
N TYR A 118 10.93 4.54 2.59
CA TYR A 118 10.93 4.43 4.05
C TYR A 118 11.60 3.16 4.59
N GLY A 119 11.83 2.15 3.77
CA GLY A 119 12.70 1.02 4.13
C GLY A 119 14.19 1.29 3.84
N ILE A 120 14.55 2.39 3.16
CA ILE A 120 15.94 2.73 2.84
C ILE A 120 16.18 4.24 2.98
N ILE A 121 15.65 5.07 2.08
CA ILE A 121 16.14 6.43 1.83
C ILE A 121 15.84 7.37 3.01
N GLY A 122 14.57 7.53 3.38
CA GLY A 122 14.14 8.46 4.42
C GLY A 122 14.84 8.22 5.76
N PRO A 123 14.76 7.00 6.34
CA PRO A 123 15.42 6.68 7.60
C PRO A 123 16.95 6.81 7.55
N TRP A 124 17.60 6.32 6.50
CA TRP A 124 19.06 6.43 6.39
C TRP A 124 19.55 7.87 6.23
N SER A 125 18.75 8.73 5.59
CA SER A 125 19.07 10.17 5.52
C SER A 125 19.05 10.87 6.89
N LEU A 126 18.47 10.24 7.91
CA LEU A 126 18.42 10.66 9.31
C LEU A 126 19.39 9.90 10.22
N GLY A 127 20.18 8.95 9.69
CA GLY A 127 21.07 8.11 10.48
C GLY A 127 20.36 7.06 11.34
N VAL A 128 19.11 6.71 11.04
CA VAL A 128 18.28 5.77 11.80
C VAL A 128 18.75 4.34 11.60
N THR A 129 18.83 3.58 12.69
CA THR A 129 19.05 2.13 12.64
C THR A 129 17.82 1.43 12.06
N GLN A 130 18.00 0.63 11.01
CA GLN A 130 16.92 -0.11 10.38
C GLN A 130 17.08 -1.62 10.53
N ILE A 131 15.97 -2.30 10.78
CA ILE A 131 15.88 -3.76 10.74
C ILE A 131 15.34 -4.19 9.38
N HIS A 132 16.03 -5.11 8.73
CA HIS A 132 15.59 -5.77 7.49
C HIS A 132 15.41 -7.26 7.74
N PHE A 133 14.17 -7.72 7.70
CA PHE A 133 13.82 -9.12 7.88
C PHE A 133 13.68 -9.82 6.53
N GLY A 134 14.55 -10.80 6.26
CA GLY A 134 14.58 -11.53 4.99
C GLY A 134 13.67 -12.77 4.93
N GLY A 135 12.84 -12.99 5.95
CA GLY A 135 11.90 -14.11 6.02
C GLY A 135 10.49 -13.75 5.50
N THR A 136 9.64 -14.77 5.47
CA THR A 136 8.20 -14.60 5.22
C THR A 136 7.46 -14.21 6.50
N TYR A 137 6.21 -13.78 6.38
CA TYR A 137 5.37 -13.48 7.53
C TYR A 137 5.23 -14.72 8.44
N ASP A 138 5.51 -14.50 9.73
CA ASP A 138 5.22 -15.42 10.84
C ASP A 138 5.00 -14.57 12.09
N ALA A 139 3.82 -14.66 12.68
CA ALA A 139 3.42 -13.82 13.81
C ALA A 139 4.35 -13.96 15.02
N LYS A 140 4.79 -15.20 15.35
CA LYS A 140 5.68 -15.45 16.49
C LYS A 140 7.08 -14.91 16.26
N VAL A 141 7.57 -15.04 15.04
CA VAL A 141 8.87 -14.50 14.63
C VAL A 141 8.84 -12.98 14.67
N TRP A 142 7.76 -12.37 14.16
CA TRP A 142 7.60 -10.92 14.12
C TRP A 142 7.53 -10.31 15.54
N MET A 143 6.75 -10.91 16.44
CA MET A 143 6.70 -10.46 17.83
C MET A 143 8.05 -10.61 18.53
N SER A 144 8.73 -11.74 18.32
CA SER A 144 10.08 -11.95 18.84
C SER A 144 11.09 -10.93 18.30
N LEU A 145 10.96 -10.52 17.02
CA LEU A 145 11.83 -9.52 16.41
C LEU A 145 11.60 -8.13 17.01
N LEU A 146 10.33 -7.72 17.17
CA LEU A 146 9.96 -6.46 17.83
C LEU A 146 10.61 -6.33 19.21
N GLU A 147 10.57 -7.40 20.01
CA GLU A 147 11.15 -7.44 21.35
C GLU A 147 12.68 -7.46 21.32
N LYS A 148 13.29 -8.44 20.64
CA LYS A 148 14.74 -8.69 20.67
C LYS A 148 15.56 -7.56 20.10
N GLU A 149 15.08 -6.97 19.01
CA GLU A 149 15.76 -5.85 18.34
C GLU A 149 15.38 -4.50 18.94
N ASN A 150 14.54 -4.47 20.00
CA ASN A 150 14.06 -3.25 20.64
C ASN A 150 13.47 -2.25 19.65
N ILE A 151 12.68 -2.74 18.69
CA ILE A 151 12.10 -1.91 17.64
C ILE A 151 11.20 -0.86 18.28
N SER A 152 11.48 0.41 18.00
CA SER A 152 10.75 1.53 18.59
C SER A 152 9.69 2.10 17.65
N VAL A 153 9.89 2.00 16.34
CA VAL A 153 8.93 2.43 15.33
C VAL A 153 8.74 1.32 14.29
N TRP A 154 7.50 0.90 14.13
CA TRP A 154 7.11 -0.17 13.22
C TRP A 154 6.19 0.33 12.13
N TYR A 155 6.56 0.12 10.87
CA TYR A 155 5.82 0.54 9.68
C TYR A 155 5.43 -0.66 8.82
N THR A 156 4.13 -0.94 8.74
CA THR A 156 3.64 -2.19 8.13
C THR A 156 2.35 -1.98 7.35
N ALA A 157 1.87 -3.01 6.65
CA ALA A 157 0.64 -2.94 5.88
C ALA A 157 -0.59 -3.37 6.72
N PRO A 158 -1.79 -2.82 6.46
CA PRO A 158 -3.05 -3.27 7.08
C PRO A 158 -3.29 -4.77 6.94
N THR A 159 -2.94 -5.37 5.80
CA THR A 159 -3.04 -6.82 5.60
C THR A 159 -2.24 -7.60 6.63
N ALA A 160 -0.99 -7.21 6.94
CA ALA A 160 -0.18 -7.87 7.96
C ALA A 160 -0.80 -7.73 9.35
N LEU A 161 -1.34 -6.55 9.67
CA LEU A 161 -2.05 -6.32 10.93
C LEU A 161 -3.32 -7.17 11.05
N ARG A 162 -4.10 -7.30 9.95
CA ARG A 162 -5.26 -8.23 9.91
C ARG A 162 -4.86 -9.68 10.11
N MET A 163 -3.72 -10.10 9.60
CA MET A 163 -3.19 -11.45 9.85
C MET A 163 -2.85 -11.63 11.33
N LEU A 164 -2.23 -10.65 11.96
CA LEU A 164 -1.94 -10.68 13.41
C LEU A 164 -3.22 -10.69 14.25
N MET A 165 -4.27 -9.97 13.87
CA MET A 165 -5.55 -10.01 14.58
C MET A 165 -6.21 -11.40 14.64
N ARG A 166 -5.81 -12.33 13.78
CA ARG A 166 -6.31 -13.72 13.78
C ARG A 166 -5.57 -14.63 14.75
N GLU A 167 -4.42 -14.21 15.24
CA GLU A 167 -3.62 -14.99 16.17
C GLU A 167 -4.20 -14.98 17.58
N ASP A 168 -3.93 -16.04 18.34
CA ASP A 168 -4.29 -16.10 19.75
C ASP A 168 -3.54 -15.01 20.55
N ARG A 169 -4.22 -14.38 21.50
CA ARG A 169 -3.62 -13.31 22.33
C ARG A 169 -2.32 -13.74 23.03
N SER A 170 -2.16 -15.02 23.34
CA SER A 170 -0.95 -15.56 23.96
C SER A 170 0.30 -15.40 23.09
N VAL A 171 0.16 -15.22 21.77
CA VAL A 171 1.27 -14.91 20.86
C VAL A 171 1.90 -13.57 21.22
N PHE A 172 1.09 -12.61 21.66
CA PHE A 172 1.51 -11.23 21.95
C PHE A 172 1.92 -11.05 23.41
N LEU A 173 1.11 -11.55 24.37
CA LEU A 173 1.24 -11.28 25.79
C LEU A 173 2.52 -11.80 26.44
N LYS A 174 3.24 -12.71 25.77
CA LYS A 174 4.52 -13.23 26.24
C LYS A 174 5.73 -12.38 25.87
N HIS A 175 5.52 -11.33 25.07
CA HIS A 175 6.59 -10.44 24.60
C HIS A 175 6.53 -9.09 25.31
N ASP A 176 7.72 -8.58 25.66
CA ASP A 176 7.85 -7.21 26.15
C ASP A 176 8.03 -6.22 25.00
N LEU A 177 6.94 -5.52 24.65
CA LEU A 177 6.91 -4.52 23.60
C LEU A 177 6.96 -3.08 24.14
N ASN A 178 7.47 -2.84 25.33
CA ASN A 178 7.56 -1.51 25.95
C ASN A 178 8.45 -0.54 25.16
N LYS A 179 9.38 -1.04 24.36
CA LYS A 179 10.23 -0.21 23.48
C LYS A 179 9.49 0.27 22.23
N LEU A 180 8.44 -0.42 21.81
CA LEU A 180 7.62 -0.01 20.67
C LEU A 180 6.84 1.25 21.03
N LYS A 181 7.17 2.38 20.40
CA LYS A 181 6.54 3.69 20.62
C LYS A 181 5.39 3.92 19.65
N HIS A 182 5.64 3.68 18.36
CA HIS A 182 4.72 4.01 17.28
C HIS A 182 4.54 2.86 16.29
N ILE A 183 3.31 2.70 15.84
CA ILE A 183 2.94 1.78 14.77
C ILE A 183 2.31 2.61 13.65
N PHE A 184 2.86 2.48 12.45
CA PHE A 184 2.33 3.15 11.25
C PHE A 184 1.83 2.14 10.23
N SER A 185 0.84 2.56 9.45
CA SER A 185 0.20 1.76 8.41
C SER A 185 0.33 2.40 7.05
N VAL A 186 0.40 1.57 6.00
CA VAL A 186 0.64 2.03 4.63
C VAL A 186 0.14 1.06 3.56
N GLY A 187 -0.18 1.61 2.40
CA GLY A 187 -0.37 0.86 1.14
C GLY A 187 -1.79 0.40 0.86
N GLU A 188 -2.61 0.33 1.89
CA GLU A 188 -4.03 0.02 1.82
C GLU A 188 -4.80 0.90 2.81
N PRO A 189 -6.10 1.16 2.61
CA PRO A 189 -6.90 1.83 3.63
C PRO A 189 -6.92 1.04 4.93
N LEU A 190 -6.76 1.73 6.05
CA LEU A 190 -6.73 1.14 7.39
C LEU A 190 -8.14 1.05 7.99
N ASN A 191 -8.61 -0.18 8.24
CA ASN A 191 -9.91 -0.38 8.88
C ASN A 191 -9.90 0.07 10.34
N PRO A 192 -10.95 0.74 10.84
CA PRO A 192 -11.06 1.19 12.23
C PRO A 192 -10.84 0.08 13.27
N GLU A 193 -11.30 -1.15 13.00
CA GLU A 193 -11.17 -2.29 13.92
C GLU A 193 -9.71 -2.61 14.22
N ILE A 194 -8.81 -2.41 13.27
CA ILE A 194 -7.37 -2.67 13.47
C ILE A 194 -6.81 -1.68 14.49
N ILE A 195 -7.26 -0.42 14.46
CA ILE A 195 -6.86 0.60 15.42
C ILE A 195 -7.39 0.24 16.81
N HIS A 196 -8.66 -0.13 16.93
CA HIS A 196 -9.26 -0.55 18.21
C HIS A 196 -8.55 -1.79 18.77
N TRP A 197 -8.29 -2.80 17.95
CA TRP A 197 -7.52 -3.97 18.33
C TRP A 197 -6.12 -3.62 18.88
N SER A 198 -5.42 -2.70 18.23
CA SER A 198 -4.08 -2.29 18.66
C SER A 198 -4.12 -1.53 19.99
N ARG A 199 -5.14 -0.68 20.20
CA ARG A 199 -5.36 -0.01 21.49
C ARG A 199 -5.58 -1.03 22.61
N ASP A 200 -6.44 -2.03 22.36
CA ASP A 200 -6.79 -3.05 23.36
C ASP A 200 -5.65 -4.02 23.67
N LEU A 201 -4.82 -4.32 22.69
CA LEU A 201 -3.76 -5.33 22.82
C LEU A 201 -2.41 -4.73 23.21
N PHE A 202 -2.00 -3.65 22.56
CA PHE A 202 -0.69 -3.02 22.72
C PHE A 202 -0.74 -1.70 23.50
N GLY A 203 -1.93 -1.14 23.75
CA GLY A 203 -2.08 0.21 24.28
C GLY A 203 -1.53 1.28 23.33
N LYS A 204 -1.52 1.01 22.01
CA LYS A 204 -0.91 1.85 20.98
C LYS A 204 -1.91 2.21 19.89
N GLU A 205 -1.77 3.46 19.41
CA GLU A 205 -2.42 3.88 18.17
C GLU A 205 -1.72 3.28 16.95
N ILE A 206 -2.49 3.10 15.87
CA ILE A 206 -1.92 2.90 14.55
C ILE A 206 -2.20 4.15 13.74
N TYR A 207 -1.13 4.74 13.21
CA TYR A 207 -1.18 5.96 12.42
C TYR A 207 -1.20 5.60 10.93
N ASP A 208 -2.30 5.89 10.26
CA ASP A 208 -2.40 5.64 8.82
C ASP A 208 -1.66 6.70 8.01
N THR A 209 -1.07 6.27 6.90
CA THR A 209 -0.34 7.15 5.98
C THR A 209 -0.80 6.89 4.55
N TRP A 210 -1.13 7.96 3.83
CA TRP A 210 -1.49 7.89 2.43
C TRP A 210 -0.42 8.51 1.55
N PHE A 211 0.05 7.73 0.59
CA PHE A 211 0.87 8.18 -0.53
C PHE A 211 0.85 7.15 -1.67
N GLN A 212 1.40 7.51 -2.79
CA GLN A 212 1.46 6.69 -3.99
C GLN A 212 2.89 6.57 -4.49
N THR A 213 3.15 5.64 -5.40
CA THR A 213 4.44 5.56 -6.08
C THR A 213 4.77 6.88 -6.76
N GLU A 214 3.79 7.50 -7.39
CA GLU A 214 3.89 8.79 -8.07
C GLU A 214 4.23 9.95 -7.14
N THR A 215 3.80 9.91 -5.89
CA THR A 215 4.10 10.97 -4.93
C THR A 215 5.46 10.81 -4.27
N GLY A 216 5.98 9.58 -4.16
CA GLY A 216 7.31 9.27 -3.66
C GLY A 216 7.52 9.42 -2.16
N SER A 217 6.59 10.10 -1.47
CA SER A 217 6.61 10.34 -0.02
C SER A 217 5.19 10.42 0.53
N ILE A 218 5.05 10.33 1.87
CA ILE A 218 3.78 10.51 2.59
C ILE A 218 3.24 11.91 2.31
N MET A 219 1.99 11.98 1.85
CA MET A 219 1.28 13.21 1.56
C MET A 219 0.28 13.57 2.64
N ILE A 220 -0.47 12.58 3.12
CA ILE A 220 -1.51 12.71 4.13
C ILE A 220 -1.28 11.63 5.19
N SER A 221 -1.41 11.96 6.47
CA SER A 221 -1.21 10.99 7.54
C SER A 221 -1.92 11.36 8.83
N ASN A 222 -2.25 10.32 9.61
CA ASN A 222 -2.31 10.44 11.05
C ASN A 222 -0.88 10.39 11.61
N HIS A 223 -0.61 11.08 12.71
CA HIS A 223 0.69 11.05 13.39
C HIS A 223 0.52 11.37 14.88
N PRO A 224 1.52 11.09 15.73
CA PRO A 224 1.38 11.20 17.19
C PRO A 224 0.94 12.56 17.73
N GLU A 225 1.17 13.64 17.00
CA GLU A 225 0.79 15.00 17.41
C GLU A 225 -0.66 15.36 17.05
N LEU A 226 -1.38 14.47 16.34
CA LEU A 226 -2.79 14.65 15.97
C LEU A 226 -3.67 13.60 16.65
N PRO A 227 -4.89 13.97 17.12
CA PRO A 227 -5.89 12.99 17.51
C PRO A 227 -6.20 12.03 16.35
N VAL A 228 -6.11 10.73 16.59
CA VAL A 228 -6.45 9.73 15.56
C VAL A 228 -7.96 9.62 15.44
N LYS A 229 -8.48 9.88 14.25
CA LYS A 229 -9.86 9.56 13.86
C LYS A 229 -9.86 8.22 13.11
N PRO A 230 -10.30 7.10 13.72
CA PRO A 230 -10.29 5.79 13.07
C PRO A 230 -11.03 5.80 11.73
N GLY A 231 -10.35 5.33 10.66
CA GLY A 231 -10.87 5.33 9.30
C GLY A 231 -10.48 6.55 8.46
N SER A 232 -9.95 7.63 9.08
CA SER A 232 -9.41 8.76 8.32
C SER A 232 -7.96 8.51 7.90
N MET A 233 -7.55 9.08 6.78
CA MET A 233 -6.15 9.15 6.36
C MET A 233 -5.33 10.17 7.18
N GLY A 234 -5.98 11.00 8.02
CA GLY A 234 -5.35 12.09 8.74
C GLY A 234 -5.35 13.41 7.97
N LYS A 235 -4.29 14.20 8.11
CA LYS A 235 -4.13 15.52 7.49
C LYS A 235 -2.94 15.57 6.56
N PRO A 236 -2.91 16.49 5.59
CA PRO A 236 -1.73 16.73 4.76
C PRO A 236 -0.51 17.08 5.61
N ALA A 237 0.68 16.67 5.18
CA ALA A 237 1.91 17.16 5.80
C ALA A 237 2.01 18.69 5.66
N ASP A 238 2.53 19.38 6.65
CA ASP A 238 2.51 20.85 6.75
C ASP A 238 3.12 21.59 5.55
N VAL A 239 4.02 20.92 4.82
CA VAL A 239 4.69 21.46 3.62
C VAL A 239 3.93 21.17 2.33
N LEU A 240 2.75 20.56 2.41
CA LEU A 240 1.96 20.11 1.27
C LEU A 240 0.56 20.73 1.28
N GLU A 241 0.01 20.93 0.08
CA GLU A 241 -1.35 21.39 -0.11
C GLU A 241 -2.15 20.28 -0.82
N ALA A 242 -3.14 19.71 -0.11
CA ALA A 242 -4.09 18.78 -0.70
C ALA A 242 -5.47 19.45 -0.84
N ALA A 243 -6.21 19.03 -1.85
CA ALA A 243 -7.56 19.53 -2.13
C ALA A 243 -8.48 18.40 -2.59
N ILE A 244 -9.77 18.57 -2.32
CA ILE A 244 -10.83 17.77 -2.94
C ILE A 244 -11.39 18.57 -4.10
N ILE A 245 -11.30 18.04 -5.32
CA ILE A 245 -11.66 18.76 -6.54
C ILE A 245 -12.76 17.99 -7.28
N SER A 246 -13.80 18.68 -7.72
CA SER A 246 -14.89 18.11 -8.52
C SER A 246 -14.49 17.84 -9.97
N ASP A 247 -15.32 17.09 -10.72
CA ASP A 247 -15.11 16.82 -12.16
C ASP A 247 -14.97 18.11 -12.99
N ASN A 248 -15.65 19.17 -12.59
CA ASN A 248 -15.60 20.48 -13.26
C ASN A 248 -14.42 21.37 -12.79
N GLY A 249 -13.47 20.83 -12.00
CA GLY A 249 -12.25 21.52 -11.59
C GLY A 249 -12.40 22.48 -10.40
N LYS A 250 -13.53 22.48 -9.68
CA LYS A 250 -13.74 23.35 -8.52
C LYS A 250 -13.37 22.65 -7.22
N ILE A 251 -12.72 23.36 -6.30
CA ILE A 251 -12.47 22.86 -4.94
C ILE A 251 -13.82 22.67 -4.24
N GLN A 252 -14.01 21.51 -3.65
CA GLN A 252 -15.23 21.12 -2.97
C GLN A 252 -15.30 21.66 -1.53
N ALA A 253 -16.52 21.85 -1.05
CA ALA A 253 -16.79 22.11 0.36
C ALA A 253 -16.49 20.86 1.21
N ASP A 254 -16.32 21.07 2.51
CA ASP A 254 -16.17 19.97 3.46
C ASP A 254 -17.34 18.97 3.36
N LYS A 255 -17.07 17.71 3.63
CA LYS A 255 -18.00 16.59 3.54
C LYS A 255 -18.53 16.28 2.13
N THR A 256 -17.94 16.89 1.11
CA THR A 256 -18.31 16.61 -0.28
C THR A 256 -17.24 15.79 -0.96
N THR A 257 -17.62 14.63 -1.48
CA THR A 257 -16.71 13.72 -2.21
C THR A 257 -16.27 14.35 -3.54
N GLY A 258 -14.99 14.14 -3.85
CA GLY A 258 -14.39 14.55 -5.12
C GLY A 258 -13.02 13.90 -5.31
N HIS A 259 -12.30 14.31 -6.32
CA HIS A 259 -10.95 13.82 -6.59
C HIS A 259 -9.97 14.33 -5.55
N LEU A 260 -9.23 13.40 -4.95
CA LEU A 260 -8.11 13.72 -4.07
C LEU A 260 -6.93 14.21 -4.92
N CYS A 261 -6.58 15.47 -4.74
CA CYS A 261 -5.55 16.14 -5.50
C CYS A 261 -4.48 16.72 -4.56
N VAL A 262 -3.24 16.79 -5.06
CA VAL A 262 -2.12 17.43 -4.37
C VAL A 262 -1.56 18.51 -5.29
N LYS A 263 -1.29 19.71 -4.75
CA LYS A 263 -0.68 20.80 -5.52
C LYS A 263 0.69 20.35 -6.02
N ALA A 264 0.90 20.50 -7.33
CA ALA A 264 2.14 20.05 -7.97
C ALA A 264 3.35 20.88 -7.52
N GLY A 265 4.54 20.26 -7.53
CA GLY A 265 5.81 20.92 -7.24
C GLY A 265 6.51 20.48 -5.96
N TRP A 266 6.04 19.45 -5.26
CA TRP A 266 6.76 18.89 -4.10
C TRP A 266 8.01 18.12 -4.54
N ASP A 267 9.01 18.04 -3.66
CA ASP A 267 10.35 17.55 -4.01
C ASP A 267 10.39 16.07 -4.45
N SER A 268 9.54 15.22 -3.89
CA SER A 268 9.45 13.79 -4.25
C SER A 268 8.45 13.48 -5.36
N MET A 269 7.90 14.50 -6.04
CA MET A 269 7.02 14.31 -7.19
C MET A 269 7.75 13.53 -8.29
N PHE A 270 7.10 12.50 -8.84
CA PHE A 270 7.68 11.77 -9.96
C PHE A 270 7.90 12.68 -11.17
N ARG A 271 8.94 12.38 -11.94
CA ARG A 271 9.34 13.21 -13.09
C ARG A 271 8.63 12.80 -14.36
N ALA A 272 8.32 11.53 -14.52
CA ALA A 272 7.70 10.97 -15.73
C ALA A 272 7.20 9.53 -15.48
N TYR A 273 6.30 9.09 -16.35
CA TYR A 273 6.18 7.67 -16.66
C TYR A 273 7.12 7.34 -17.81
N LEU A 274 7.98 6.34 -17.63
CA LEU A 274 8.97 5.94 -18.64
C LEU A 274 8.28 5.59 -19.96
N ASN A 275 8.63 6.28 -21.04
CA ASN A 275 8.05 6.13 -22.38
C ASN A 275 6.53 6.30 -22.43
N ASN A 276 5.94 7.14 -21.58
CA ASN A 276 4.50 7.33 -21.52
C ASN A 276 4.13 8.76 -21.06
N GLU A 277 4.58 9.74 -21.82
CA GLU A 277 4.40 11.17 -21.52
C GLU A 277 2.92 11.58 -21.50
N GLU A 278 2.12 11.07 -22.44
CA GLU A 278 0.67 11.38 -22.51
C GLU A 278 -0.06 11.00 -21.22
N VAL A 279 0.29 9.85 -20.60
CA VAL A 279 -0.33 9.44 -19.34
C VAL A 279 0.18 10.27 -18.17
N TYR A 280 1.43 10.74 -18.24
CA TYR A 280 1.97 11.67 -17.25
C TYR A 280 1.22 13.00 -17.27
N ASP A 281 1.07 13.62 -18.44
CA ASP A 281 0.42 14.92 -18.60
C ASP A 281 -1.04 14.89 -18.15
N LYS A 282 -1.77 13.81 -18.44
CA LYS A 282 -3.14 13.60 -17.97
C LYS A 282 -3.31 13.54 -16.45
N LYS A 283 -2.22 13.35 -15.70
CA LYS A 283 -2.26 13.38 -14.24
C LYS A 283 -2.30 14.77 -13.64
N PHE A 284 -2.03 15.80 -14.45
CA PHE A 284 -1.94 17.18 -13.97
C PHE A 284 -3.00 18.06 -14.65
N LYS A 285 -3.72 18.84 -13.84
CA LYS A 285 -4.68 19.82 -14.32
C LYS A 285 -4.72 20.99 -13.34
N ASP A 286 -4.71 22.22 -13.86
CA ASP A 286 -4.81 23.47 -13.08
C ASP A 286 -3.81 23.57 -11.91
N GLY A 287 -2.59 23.03 -12.10
CA GLY A 287 -1.53 23.03 -11.08
C GLY A 287 -1.67 21.95 -10.01
N TYR A 288 -2.62 21.04 -10.13
CA TYR A 288 -2.81 19.92 -9.22
C TYR A 288 -2.52 18.57 -9.89
N TYR A 289 -1.92 17.68 -9.12
CA TYR A 289 -1.81 16.25 -9.44
C TYR A 289 -3.08 15.53 -8.99
N TYR A 290 -3.74 14.82 -9.92
CA TYR A 290 -4.91 13.99 -9.67
C TYR A 290 -4.47 12.58 -9.34
N SER A 291 -4.64 12.17 -8.09
CA SER A 291 -4.19 10.85 -7.59
C SER A 291 -4.92 9.67 -8.25
N GLY A 292 -6.15 9.88 -8.68
CA GLY A 292 -7.09 8.85 -9.11
C GLY A 292 -7.84 8.21 -7.94
N ASP A 293 -7.69 8.76 -6.74
CA ASP A 293 -8.48 8.41 -5.56
C ASP A 293 -9.60 9.43 -5.36
N LEU A 294 -10.75 8.97 -4.87
CA LEU A 294 -11.84 9.81 -4.38
C LEU A 294 -11.78 9.89 -2.87
N ALA A 295 -12.00 11.09 -2.35
CA ALA A 295 -11.99 11.35 -0.92
C ALA A 295 -12.94 12.52 -0.59
N TYR A 296 -13.19 12.77 0.68
CA TYR A 296 -13.73 14.01 1.19
C TYR A 296 -12.89 14.52 2.35
N ARG A 297 -13.01 15.80 2.68
CA ARG A 297 -12.41 16.43 3.85
C ARG A 297 -13.51 16.75 4.87
N ASP A 298 -13.27 16.49 6.14
CA ASP A 298 -14.19 16.91 7.21
C ASP A 298 -13.91 18.37 7.65
N GLU A 299 -14.79 18.92 8.50
CA GLU A 299 -14.71 20.28 9.03
C GLU A 299 -13.47 20.54 9.90
N GLU A 300 -12.83 19.48 10.41
CA GLU A 300 -11.60 19.58 11.19
C GLU A 300 -10.33 19.40 10.30
N GLY A 301 -10.53 19.22 8.99
CA GLY A 301 -9.46 19.11 8.00
C GLY A 301 -8.87 17.70 7.83
N TYR A 302 -9.53 16.66 8.36
CA TYR A 302 -9.15 15.27 8.12
C TYR A 302 -9.68 14.80 6.77
N TYR A 303 -8.87 14.03 6.06
CA TYR A 303 -9.21 13.44 4.78
C TYR A 303 -9.71 12.01 4.98
N TRP A 304 -10.75 11.64 4.24
CA TRP A 304 -11.40 10.35 4.31
C TRP A 304 -11.41 9.70 2.94
N PHE A 305 -10.82 8.52 2.84
CA PHE A 305 -10.74 7.77 1.59
C PHE A 305 -12.10 7.17 1.25
N VAL A 306 -12.59 7.41 0.04
CA VAL A 306 -13.83 6.82 -0.48
C VAL A 306 -13.51 5.61 -1.36
N GLY A 307 -12.52 5.71 -2.23
CA GLY A 307 -12.12 4.62 -3.12
C GLY A 307 -11.26 5.11 -4.28
N ARG A 308 -10.85 4.16 -5.11
CA ARG A 308 -10.28 4.49 -6.42
C ARG A 308 -11.41 4.98 -7.32
N ASN A 309 -11.13 5.98 -8.14
CA ASN A 309 -12.13 6.51 -9.10
C ASN A 309 -12.67 5.43 -10.07
N ASP A 310 -11.83 4.42 -10.37
CA ASP A 310 -12.16 3.28 -11.22
C ASP A 310 -12.79 2.10 -10.46
N ASP A 311 -12.81 2.12 -9.14
CA ASP A 311 -13.35 1.07 -8.27
C ASP A 311 -14.64 1.49 -7.54
N VAL A 312 -14.88 2.80 -7.36
CA VAL A 312 -16.08 3.32 -6.69
C VAL A 312 -17.32 2.93 -7.49
N ILE A 313 -18.33 2.42 -6.80
CA ILE A 313 -19.56 1.89 -7.40
C ILE A 313 -20.55 3.02 -7.58
N ASN A 314 -21.03 3.21 -8.80
CA ASN A 314 -22.08 4.18 -9.10
C ASN A 314 -23.44 3.46 -9.16
N THR A 315 -24.14 3.45 -8.04
CA THR A 315 -25.45 2.80 -7.93
C THR A 315 -26.56 3.84 -7.86
N ALA A 316 -27.45 3.87 -8.84
CA ALA A 316 -28.56 4.82 -8.95
C ALA A 316 -28.14 6.30 -8.75
N GLY A 317 -26.95 6.68 -9.23
CA GLY A 317 -26.38 8.04 -9.09
C GLY A 317 -25.68 8.30 -7.76
N HIS A 318 -25.59 7.34 -6.87
CA HIS A 318 -24.85 7.43 -5.62
C HIS A 318 -23.48 6.77 -5.76
N LEU A 319 -22.43 7.46 -5.31
CA LEU A 319 -21.08 6.92 -5.23
C LEU A 319 -20.92 6.12 -3.94
N ILE A 320 -20.80 4.80 -4.08
CA ILE A 320 -20.65 3.87 -2.96
C ILE A 320 -19.20 3.41 -2.85
N SER A 321 -18.64 3.53 -1.66
CA SER A 321 -17.29 3.08 -1.35
C SER A 321 -17.23 1.56 -1.17
N PRO A 322 -16.53 0.81 -2.02
CA PRO A 322 -16.27 -0.60 -1.76
C PRO A 322 -15.58 -0.83 -0.41
N PHE A 323 -14.67 0.07 -0.03
CA PHE A 323 -13.92 -0.02 1.21
C PHE A 323 -14.80 0.09 2.46
N GLU A 324 -15.79 1.00 2.47
CA GLU A 324 -16.72 1.12 3.62
C GLU A 324 -17.54 -0.14 3.81
N ILE A 325 -18.01 -0.75 2.71
CA ILE A 325 -18.75 -2.02 2.77
C ILE A 325 -17.82 -3.14 3.23
N GLU A 326 -16.60 -3.23 2.69
CA GLU A 326 -15.60 -4.22 3.11
C GLU A 326 -15.28 -4.09 4.59
N SER A 327 -15.12 -2.87 5.09
CA SER A 327 -14.89 -2.60 6.51
C SER A 327 -16.05 -3.07 7.37
N ALA A 328 -17.28 -2.73 7.00
CA ALA A 328 -18.46 -3.15 7.72
C ALA A 328 -18.67 -4.67 7.70
N LEU A 329 -18.34 -5.34 6.59
CA LEU A 329 -18.35 -6.80 6.49
C LEU A 329 -17.35 -7.46 7.46
N LEU A 330 -16.13 -6.90 7.58
CA LEU A 330 -15.08 -7.45 8.45
C LEU A 330 -15.42 -7.38 9.95
N GLU A 331 -16.35 -6.51 10.37
CA GLU A 331 -16.84 -6.46 11.75
C GLU A 331 -17.77 -7.64 12.09
N ILE A 332 -18.28 -8.36 11.07
CA ILE A 332 -19.16 -9.50 11.28
C ILE A 332 -18.30 -10.72 11.66
N PRO A 333 -18.54 -11.35 12.84
CA PRO A 333 -17.68 -12.43 13.33
C PRO A 333 -17.49 -13.59 12.36
N ALA A 334 -18.46 -13.87 11.50
CA ALA A 334 -18.42 -14.96 10.52
C ALA A 334 -17.47 -14.66 9.33
N ILE A 335 -17.15 -13.39 9.05
CA ILE A 335 -16.40 -13.00 7.86
C ILE A 335 -14.91 -12.88 8.18
N ALA A 336 -14.11 -13.59 7.42
CA ALA A 336 -12.64 -13.53 7.50
C ALA A 336 -12.05 -12.50 6.54
N GLU A 337 -12.60 -12.43 5.33
CA GLU A 337 -12.15 -11.52 4.27
C GLU A 337 -13.34 -11.10 3.40
N SER A 338 -13.22 -9.93 2.79
CA SER A 338 -14.23 -9.41 1.88
C SER A 338 -13.58 -8.64 0.74
N GLY A 339 -14.24 -8.66 -0.42
CA GLY A 339 -13.91 -7.84 -1.58
C GLY A 339 -15.18 -7.41 -2.27
N VAL A 340 -15.36 -6.12 -2.51
CA VAL A 340 -16.60 -5.56 -3.04
C VAL A 340 -16.36 -4.93 -4.39
N ILE A 341 -17.27 -5.15 -5.34
CA ILE A 341 -17.25 -4.61 -6.70
C ILE A 341 -18.59 -4.04 -7.12
N GLY A 342 -18.56 -3.11 -8.05
CA GLY A 342 -19.72 -2.76 -8.88
C GLY A 342 -19.82 -3.70 -10.07
N ALA A 343 -20.99 -4.29 -10.25
CA ALA A 343 -21.32 -5.07 -11.43
C ALA A 343 -22.41 -4.35 -12.24
N PRO A 344 -22.37 -4.41 -13.57
CA PRO A 344 -23.39 -3.75 -14.42
C PRO A 344 -24.81 -4.22 -14.05
N ASP A 345 -25.74 -3.26 -14.04
CA ASP A 345 -27.14 -3.48 -13.77
C ASP A 345 -28.00 -2.54 -14.65
N ASP A 346 -29.05 -3.07 -15.25
CA ASP A 346 -29.87 -2.34 -16.23
C ASP A 346 -30.69 -1.19 -15.59
N ILE A 347 -30.96 -1.26 -14.29
CA ILE A 347 -31.77 -0.27 -13.56
C ILE A 347 -30.88 0.65 -12.72
N LEU A 348 -29.89 0.07 -12.01
CA LEU A 348 -29.09 0.79 -11.06
C LEU A 348 -27.81 1.39 -11.67
N PHE A 349 -27.50 1.10 -12.93
CA PHE A 349 -26.25 1.31 -13.62
C PHE A 349 -25.15 0.34 -13.12
N GLU A 350 -24.86 0.32 -11.83
CA GLU A 350 -24.08 -0.73 -11.17
C GLU A 350 -24.78 -1.18 -9.90
N LYS A 351 -24.79 -2.49 -9.65
CA LYS A 351 -25.19 -3.08 -8.38
C LYS A 351 -23.99 -3.47 -7.55
N VAL A 352 -24.14 -3.43 -6.24
CA VAL A 352 -23.11 -3.83 -5.30
C VAL A 352 -23.06 -5.35 -5.21
N VAL A 353 -21.89 -5.94 -5.46
CA VAL A 353 -21.63 -7.38 -5.30
C VAL A 353 -20.50 -7.57 -4.30
N ALA A 354 -20.76 -8.28 -3.22
CA ALA A 354 -19.77 -8.62 -2.20
C ALA A 354 -19.29 -10.05 -2.36
N TYR A 355 -17.98 -10.25 -2.40
CA TYR A 355 -17.33 -11.53 -2.22
C TYR A 355 -16.85 -11.64 -0.78
N VAL A 356 -17.16 -12.76 -0.12
CA VAL A 356 -16.77 -12.99 1.27
C VAL A 356 -16.10 -14.36 1.43
N ARG A 357 -15.09 -14.40 2.29
CA ARG A 357 -14.54 -15.64 2.83
C ARG A 357 -15.01 -15.78 4.27
N LEU A 358 -15.57 -16.92 4.61
CA LEU A 358 -15.99 -17.21 5.98
C LEU A 358 -14.79 -17.68 6.82
N ARG A 359 -14.90 -17.52 8.14
CA ARG A 359 -14.00 -18.17 9.09
C ARG A 359 -14.32 -19.67 9.17
N ASP A 360 -13.34 -20.49 9.50
CA ASP A 360 -13.42 -21.95 9.41
C ASP A 360 -14.56 -22.59 10.25
N ASN A 361 -15.03 -21.92 11.30
CA ASN A 361 -16.12 -22.37 12.18
C ASN A 361 -17.48 -21.85 11.79
N TYR A 362 -17.62 -21.21 10.63
CA TYR A 362 -18.90 -20.72 10.11
C TYR A 362 -19.24 -21.37 8.77
N SER A 363 -20.52 -21.59 8.57
CA SER A 363 -21.08 -22.06 7.30
C SER A 363 -22.08 -21.05 6.76
N TRP A 364 -22.17 -20.94 5.45
CA TRP A 364 -23.17 -20.08 4.81
C TRP A 364 -24.56 -20.60 5.05
N SER A 365 -25.49 -19.72 5.37
CA SER A 365 -26.92 -20.00 5.51
C SER A 365 -27.71 -18.74 5.16
N ASP A 366 -29.00 -18.92 4.87
CA ASP A 366 -29.94 -17.83 4.61
C ASP A 366 -30.04 -16.87 5.82
N ASP A 367 -30.00 -17.43 7.03
CA ASP A 367 -30.02 -16.63 8.27
C ASP A 367 -28.77 -15.74 8.39
N LEU A 368 -27.59 -16.28 8.05
CA LEU A 368 -26.35 -15.50 8.04
C LEU A 368 -26.39 -14.41 6.98
N GLU A 369 -26.88 -14.71 5.78
CA GLU A 369 -27.05 -13.71 4.72
C GLU A 369 -27.98 -12.59 5.16
N MET A 370 -29.11 -12.93 5.78
CA MET A 370 -30.07 -11.95 6.29
C MET A 370 -29.47 -11.07 7.40
N ASP A 371 -28.72 -11.65 8.34
CA ASP A 371 -28.00 -10.90 9.39
C ASP A 371 -26.96 -9.95 8.78
N ILE A 372 -26.18 -10.39 7.81
CA ILE A 372 -25.20 -9.56 7.08
C ILE A 372 -25.91 -8.36 6.45
N ARG A 373 -26.96 -8.59 5.68
CA ARG A 373 -27.70 -7.51 4.99
C ARG A 373 -28.31 -6.52 5.98
N LEU A 374 -28.89 -7.00 7.07
CA LEU A 374 -29.47 -6.15 8.10
C LEU A 374 -28.41 -5.27 8.78
N ARG A 375 -27.26 -5.83 9.14
CA ARG A 375 -26.15 -5.08 9.74
C ARG A 375 -25.62 -4.02 8.81
N LEU A 376 -25.37 -4.34 7.54
CA LEU A 376 -24.90 -3.40 6.53
C LEU A 376 -25.91 -2.27 6.27
N SER A 377 -27.20 -2.61 6.14
CA SER A 377 -28.26 -1.61 5.94
C SER A 377 -28.37 -0.64 7.12
N ASN A 378 -28.24 -1.14 8.35
CA ASN A 378 -28.31 -0.31 9.57
C ASN A 378 -27.07 0.56 9.74
N LYS A 379 -25.88 0.03 9.37
CA LYS A 379 -24.62 0.74 9.57
C LYS A 379 -24.30 1.76 8.48
N LEU A 380 -24.58 1.42 7.24
CA LEU A 380 -24.27 2.25 6.08
C LEU A 380 -25.53 2.86 5.46
N SER A 381 -26.23 2.08 4.67
CA SER A 381 -27.53 2.45 4.08
C SER A 381 -28.08 1.26 3.28
N THR A 382 -29.36 1.32 2.95
CA THR A 382 -29.98 0.31 2.09
C THR A 382 -29.36 0.24 0.69
N ILE A 383 -28.93 1.38 0.14
CA ILE A 383 -28.33 1.47 -1.19
C ILE A 383 -26.91 0.89 -1.24
N ALA A 384 -26.18 0.93 -0.11
CA ALA A 384 -24.85 0.33 0.03
C ALA A 384 -24.90 -1.16 0.39
N THR A 385 -26.09 -1.69 0.70
CA THR A 385 -26.24 -3.12 1.00
C THR A 385 -26.07 -3.93 -0.27
N PRO A 386 -25.18 -4.94 -0.31
CA PRO A 386 -24.95 -5.75 -1.50
C PRO A 386 -26.23 -6.42 -2.01
N GLN A 387 -26.49 -6.30 -3.31
CA GLN A 387 -27.57 -7.04 -3.97
C GLN A 387 -27.23 -8.52 -4.14
N GLU A 388 -25.94 -8.84 -4.21
CA GLU A 388 -25.47 -10.22 -4.23
C GLU A 388 -24.30 -10.40 -3.24
N ILE A 389 -24.29 -11.54 -2.53
CA ILE A 389 -23.17 -11.96 -1.69
C ILE A 389 -22.70 -13.34 -2.18
N LYS A 390 -21.41 -13.43 -2.52
CA LYS A 390 -20.80 -14.67 -3.03
C LYS A 390 -19.74 -15.16 -2.06
N VAL A 391 -19.88 -16.39 -1.61
CA VAL A 391 -18.88 -17.04 -0.76
C VAL A 391 -17.80 -17.65 -1.63
N ILE A 392 -16.54 -17.33 -1.34
CA ILE A 392 -15.36 -17.87 -2.03
C ILE A 392 -14.29 -18.30 -1.02
N ASN A 393 -13.42 -19.19 -1.44
CA ASN A 393 -12.36 -19.72 -0.57
C ASN A 393 -11.26 -18.71 -0.31
N GLU A 394 -11.01 -17.79 -1.25
CA GLU A 394 -9.93 -16.82 -1.15
C GLU A 394 -10.25 -15.56 -1.96
N ILE A 395 -10.01 -14.39 -1.37
CA ILE A 395 -10.10 -13.10 -2.07
C ILE A 395 -8.81 -12.88 -2.87
N PRO A 396 -8.88 -12.63 -4.20
CA PRO A 396 -7.71 -12.43 -5.02
C PRO A 396 -6.96 -11.16 -4.61
N LYS A 397 -5.69 -11.30 -4.24
CA LYS A 397 -4.81 -10.23 -3.81
C LYS A 397 -3.51 -10.24 -4.61
N ASN A 398 -2.87 -9.10 -4.72
CA ASN A 398 -1.51 -9.05 -5.21
C ASN A 398 -0.52 -9.38 -4.07
N LYS A 399 0.76 -9.52 -4.41
CA LYS A 399 1.83 -9.84 -3.43
C LYS A 399 2.01 -8.81 -2.31
N SER A 400 1.43 -7.62 -2.42
CA SER A 400 1.39 -6.63 -1.34
C SER A 400 0.14 -6.74 -0.46
N GLY A 401 -0.76 -7.70 -0.74
CA GLY A 401 -2.00 -7.91 0.01
C GLY A 401 -3.20 -7.11 -0.51
N LYS A 402 -3.01 -6.24 -1.52
CA LYS A 402 -4.09 -5.41 -2.08
C LYS A 402 -5.08 -6.26 -2.88
N ILE A 403 -6.39 -6.09 -2.59
CA ILE A 403 -7.48 -6.75 -3.30
C ILE A 403 -7.44 -6.39 -4.79
N MET A 404 -7.49 -7.42 -5.64
CA MET A 404 -7.51 -7.27 -7.09
C MET A 404 -8.96 -7.26 -7.60
N ARG A 405 -9.69 -6.13 -7.40
CA ARG A 405 -11.11 -6.00 -7.79
C ARG A 405 -11.37 -6.28 -9.26
N ARG A 406 -10.41 -5.96 -10.15
CA ARG A 406 -10.53 -6.29 -11.57
C ARG A 406 -10.66 -7.79 -11.82
N VAL A 407 -10.03 -8.63 -10.99
CA VAL A 407 -10.12 -10.09 -11.07
C VAL A 407 -11.51 -10.55 -10.61
N LEU A 408 -12.01 -10.01 -9.49
CA LEU A 408 -13.37 -10.27 -9.01
C LEU A 408 -14.42 -9.84 -10.04
N LYS A 409 -14.23 -8.68 -10.68
CA LYS A 409 -15.12 -8.16 -11.72
C LYS A 409 -15.08 -9.05 -12.97
N ALA A 410 -13.88 -9.49 -13.39
CA ALA A 410 -13.74 -10.43 -14.50
C ALA A 410 -14.41 -11.79 -14.20
N TRP A 411 -14.23 -12.32 -13.00
CA TRP A 411 -14.93 -13.56 -12.58
C TRP A 411 -16.45 -13.38 -12.60
N TYR A 412 -16.94 -12.22 -12.12
CA TYR A 412 -18.37 -11.92 -12.16
C TYR A 412 -18.92 -11.88 -13.60
N MET A 413 -18.20 -11.24 -14.49
CA MET A 413 -18.57 -11.02 -15.90
C MET A 413 -18.29 -12.24 -16.79
N GLY A 414 -17.58 -13.27 -16.30
CA GLY A 414 -17.13 -14.39 -17.12
C GLY A 414 -16.11 -14.01 -18.19
N THR A 415 -15.30 -12.96 -17.93
CA THR A 415 -14.29 -12.43 -18.86
C THR A 415 -12.87 -12.75 -18.41
N ASP A 416 -11.88 -12.58 -19.32
CA ASP A 416 -10.47 -12.75 -18.98
C ASP A 416 -10.03 -11.66 -17.98
N PRO A 417 -9.48 -12.03 -16.81
CA PRO A 417 -8.94 -11.07 -15.85
C PRO A 417 -7.65 -10.36 -16.31
N GLY A 418 -7.09 -10.73 -17.47
CA GLY A 418 -5.85 -10.16 -18.00
C GLY A 418 -4.62 -10.63 -17.21
N ASP A 419 -3.58 -9.78 -17.10
CA ASP A 419 -2.34 -10.14 -16.42
C ASP A 419 -2.55 -10.41 -14.91
N ILE A 420 -2.42 -11.67 -14.52
CA ILE A 420 -2.51 -12.15 -13.13
C ILE A 420 -1.15 -12.49 -12.52
N SER A 421 -0.04 -12.11 -13.16
CA SER A 421 1.33 -12.42 -12.70
C SER A 421 1.68 -11.86 -11.32
N THR A 422 0.90 -10.90 -10.84
CA THR A 422 1.05 -10.28 -9.51
C THR A 422 0.15 -10.90 -8.45
N LEU A 423 -0.73 -11.86 -8.82
CA LEU A 423 -1.51 -12.61 -7.83
C LEU A 423 -0.57 -13.37 -6.89
N ASP A 424 -0.93 -13.34 -5.61
CA ASP A 424 -0.36 -14.21 -4.60
C ASP A 424 -1.14 -15.53 -4.66
N VAL A 425 -0.53 -16.56 -5.31
CA VAL A 425 -1.12 -17.91 -5.46
C VAL A 425 -0.25 -18.88 -4.71
#